data_ec448b11f90edc2b435ad30f2a8691e3
#
_entry.id   ec448b11f90edc2b435ad30f2a8691e3
#
_cell.length_a   1.000
_cell.length_b   1.000
_cell.length_c   1.000
_cell.angle_alpha   90.00
_cell.angle_beta   90.00
_cell.angle_gamma   90.00
#
_symmetry.space_group_name_H-M   'P 1'
#
loop_
_entity.id
_entity.type
_entity.pdbx_description
1 polymer ?
#
loop_
_entity_poly.entity_id
_entity_poly.type
_entity_poly.pdbx_seq_one_letter_code
_entity_poly.pdbx_strand_id
1 'polypeptide(L)'
;MAEFTVNPQRFDPYKNFKFRVKWDGRYVAAVSRVSGLIRTTEVIEHREGGDPSTSRKSTGRTQYEPITLERGLTQDSAFEDWVNLIWRFGAGLGSEMSLKDFRKDIRIELFNEAGQIVRAYKVYRCWPSEYQALPDLNANSNAVAIEHIKLENEGWERDTTVTEPVEP
;
A
#
# COMPACT_ATOMS: atom_id res chain seq x y z
N MET A 1 9.12 5.42 -24.98
CA MET A 1 9.44 6.76 -24.46
C MET A 1 8.33 7.15 -23.49
N ALA A 2 8.68 7.68 -22.33
CA ALA A 2 7.68 8.17 -21.39
C ALA A 2 7.00 9.42 -21.98
N GLU A 3 5.67 9.48 -21.85
CA GLU A 3 4.88 10.62 -22.34
C GLU A 3 4.54 11.55 -21.17
N PHE A 4 4.97 12.79 -21.30
CA PHE A 4 4.58 13.88 -20.41
C PHE A 4 3.93 14.97 -21.27
N THR A 5 2.66 15.24 -20.99
CA THR A 5 1.87 16.16 -21.82
C THR A 5 2.03 17.62 -21.40
N VAL A 6 2.21 17.86 -20.11
CA VAL A 6 2.39 19.19 -19.52
C VAL A 6 3.86 19.59 -19.47
N ASN A 7 4.75 18.63 -19.28
CA ASN A 7 6.19 18.85 -19.17
C ASN A 7 6.96 18.15 -20.31
N PRO A 8 6.90 18.67 -21.52
CA PRO A 8 7.50 18.00 -22.69
C PRO A 8 9.02 17.89 -22.63
N GLN A 9 9.67 18.63 -21.71
CA GLN A 9 11.11 18.56 -21.49
C GLN A 9 11.52 17.49 -20.48
N ARG A 10 10.55 16.86 -19.83
CA ARG A 10 10.81 15.75 -18.90
C ARG A 10 10.96 14.46 -19.68
N PHE A 11 12.12 13.83 -19.56
CA PHE A 11 12.41 12.53 -20.20
C PHE A 11 12.44 11.39 -19.19
N ASP A 12 12.74 11.68 -17.92
CA ASP A 12 12.87 10.68 -16.88
C ASP A 12 11.52 10.32 -16.26
N PRO A 13 11.26 9.03 -16.03
CA PRO A 13 10.09 8.61 -15.25
C PRO A 13 10.14 9.16 -13.82
N TYR A 14 8.98 9.16 -13.15
CA TYR A 14 8.93 9.51 -11.74
C TYR A 14 9.74 8.53 -10.90
N LYS A 15 10.42 9.06 -9.90
CA LYS A 15 11.27 8.28 -9.00
C LYS A 15 10.44 7.73 -7.84
N ASN A 16 10.89 6.64 -7.26
CA ASN A 16 10.14 5.92 -6.24
C ASN A 16 10.45 6.32 -4.79
N PHE A 17 11.28 7.31 -4.56
CA PHE A 17 11.74 7.65 -3.21
C PHE A 17 10.96 8.78 -2.52
N LYS A 18 10.14 9.52 -3.25
CA LYS A 18 9.31 10.60 -2.68
C LYS A 18 7.84 10.19 -2.69
N PHE A 19 7.36 9.75 -1.55
CA PHE A 19 5.97 9.32 -1.37
C PHE A 19 5.49 9.63 0.03
N ARG A 20 4.17 9.67 0.20
CA ARG A 20 3.51 9.79 1.50
C ARG A 20 2.30 8.88 1.56
N VAL A 21 1.98 8.43 2.77
CA VAL A 21 0.79 7.64 3.06
C VAL A 21 -0.13 8.43 3.98
N LYS A 22 -1.41 8.39 3.70
CA LYS A 22 -2.41 9.15 4.43
C LYS A 22 -3.60 8.25 4.80
N TRP A 23 -4.05 8.33 6.04
CA TRP A 23 -5.35 7.82 6.49
C TRP A 23 -5.90 8.68 7.61
N ASP A 24 -7.22 8.60 7.85
CA ASP A 24 -7.92 9.45 8.82
C ASP A 24 -7.66 10.96 8.64
N GLY A 25 -7.48 11.40 7.40
CA GLY A 25 -7.22 12.80 7.09
C GLY A 25 -5.82 13.31 7.45
N ARG A 26 -4.91 12.44 7.90
CA ARG A 26 -3.55 12.81 8.31
C ARG A 26 -2.50 11.98 7.60
N TYR A 27 -1.37 12.60 7.31
CA TYR A 27 -0.19 11.89 6.83
C TYR A 27 0.44 11.08 7.95
N VAL A 28 0.79 9.84 7.63
CA VAL A 28 1.49 8.97 8.57
C VAL A 28 2.98 9.31 8.54
N ALA A 29 3.51 9.60 9.71
CA ALA A 29 4.89 10.03 9.83
C ALA A 29 5.90 8.91 9.52
N ALA A 30 7.00 9.29 8.89
CA ALA A 30 8.21 8.49 8.76
C ALA A 30 8.07 7.14 8.04
N VAL A 31 7.06 6.94 7.21
CA VAL A 31 6.96 5.74 6.38
C VAL A 31 8.13 5.72 5.39
N SER A 32 8.98 4.72 5.49
CA SER A 32 10.19 4.58 4.68
C SER A 32 10.02 3.64 3.49
N ARG A 33 9.03 2.73 3.57
CA ARG A 33 8.77 1.76 2.52
C ARG A 33 7.29 1.43 2.45
N VAL A 34 6.80 1.35 1.23
CA VAL A 34 5.47 0.84 0.88
C VAL A 34 5.69 -0.27 -0.14
N SER A 35 5.16 -1.47 0.11
CA SER A 35 5.19 -2.53 -0.90
C SER A 35 4.33 -2.14 -2.10
N GLY A 36 4.64 -2.70 -3.28
CA GLY A 36 3.91 -2.35 -4.50
C GLY A 36 2.42 -2.70 -4.45
N LEU A 37 1.63 -1.95 -5.18
CA LEU A 37 0.22 -2.27 -5.42
C LEU A 37 0.14 -3.30 -6.54
N ILE A 38 -0.26 -4.52 -6.21
CA ILE A 38 -0.31 -5.65 -7.15
C ILE A 38 -1.72 -6.20 -7.18
N ARG A 39 -2.23 -6.34 -8.38
CA ARG A 39 -3.52 -6.97 -8.66
C ARG A 39 -3.26 -8.15 -9.60
N THR A 40 -3.71 -9.34 -9.20
CA THR A 40 -3.53 -10.57 -9.97
C THR A 40 -4.89 -11.12 -10.36
N THR A 41 -5.04 -11.47 -11.62
CA THR A 41 -6.22 -12.16 -12.14
C THR A 41 -5.83 -13.58 -12.52
N GLU A 42 -6.56 -14.56 -11.99
CA GLU A 42 -6.35 -15.96 -12.32
C GLU A 42 -6.63 -16.21 -13.81
N VAL A 43 -5.86 -17.12 -14.38
CA VAL A 43 -6.05 -17.58 -15.75
C VAL A 43 -6.78 -18.91 -15.74
N ILE A 44 -7.93 -18.98 -16.41
CA ILE A 44 -8.66 -20.24 -16.60
C ILE A 44 -8.30 -20.76 -17.97
N GLU A 45 -7.70 -21.96 -18.01
CA GLU A 45 -7.37 -22.62 -19.26
C GLU A 45 -8.47 -23.62 -19.63
N HIS A 46 -8.90 -23.54 -20.89
CA HIS A 46 -9.88 -24.45 -21.45
C HIS A 46 -9.38 -24.95 -22.80
N ARG A 47 -9.54 -26.25 -23.04
CA ARG A 47 -9.21 -26.87 -24.29
C ARG A 47 -10.34 -27.78 -24.73
N GLU A 48 -10.80 -27.60 -25.94
CA GLU A 48 -11.74 -28.50 -26.60
C GLU A 48 -11.00 -29.61 -27.34
N GLY A 49 -11.63 -30.78 -27.48
CA GLY A 49 -10.99 -31.95 -28.10
C GLY A 49 -10.56 -31.78 -29.56
N GLY A 50 -11.10 -30.80 -30.27
CA GLY A 50 -10.69 -30.44 -31.63
C GLY A 50 -9.71 -29.29 -31.74
N ASP A 51 -9.28 -28.71 -30.60
CA ASP A 51 -8.31 -27.63 -30.62
C ASP A 51 -6.92 -28.12 -31.01
N PRO A 52 -6.15 -27.32 -31.76
CA PRO A 52 -4.75 -27.63 -32.03
C PRO A 52 -3.91 -27.55 -30.75
N SER A 53 -2.62 -27.45 -30.83
CA SER A 53 -1.69 -27.56 -29.70
C SER A 53 -1.79 -26.51 -28.60
N THR A 54 -2.60 -25.46 -28.75
CA THR A 54 -2.74 -24.38 -27.79
C THR A 54 -4.08 -24.40 -27.08
N SER A 55 -4.07 -24.17 -25.76
CA SER A 55 -5.29 -23.99 -24.96
C SER A 55 -5.82 -22.57 -25.05
N ARG A 56 -7.14 -22.42 -24.86
CA ARG A 56 -7.77 -21.12 -24.71
C ARG A 56 -7.65 -20.64 -23.28
N LYS A 57 -7.43 -19.34 -23.11
CA LYS A 57 -7.28 -18.71 -21.81
C LYS A 57 -8.38 -17.69 -21.58
N SER A 58 -9.03 -17.78 -20.43
CA SER A 58 -10.01 -16.80 -19.99
C SER A 58 -9.68 -16.27 -18.61
N THR A 59 -10.34 -15.17 -18.22
CA THR A 59 -10.11 -14.52 -16.93
C THR A 59 -10.88 -15.24 -15.82
N GLY A 60 -10.21 -15.51 -14.71
CA GLY A 60 -10.81 -16.02 -13.48
C GLY A 60 -11.00 -14.92 -12.43
N ARG A 61 -10.75 -15.27 -11.17
CA ARG A 61 -10.86 -14.34 -10.05
C ARG A 61 -9.74 -13.32 -10.03
N THR A 62 -10.07 -12.10 -9.63
CA THR A 62 -9.08 -11.06 -9.37
C THR A 62 -8.83 -10.92 -7.88
N GLN A 63 -7.58 -10.86 -7.50
CA GLN A 63 -7.12 -10.70 -6.13
C GLN A 63 -6.21 -9.49 -6.02
N TYR A 64 -6.31 -8.80 -4.89
CA TYR A 64 -5.44 -7.69 -4.54
C TYR A 64 -4.47 -8.14 -3.44
N GLU A 65 -3.19 -8.00 -3.71
CA GLU A 65 -2.15 -8.38 -2.77
C GLU A 65 -2.14 -7.45 -1.54
N PRO A 66 -1.80 -7.97 -0.36
CA PRO A 66 -1.62 -7.14 0.81
C PRO A 66 -0.47 -6.15 0.64
N ILE A 67 -0.58 -5.03 1.35
CA ILE A 67 0.40 -3.95 1.32
C ILE A 67 1.14 -3.92 2.64
N THR A 68 2.46 -3.88 2.62
CA THR A 68 3.28 -3.73 3.81
C THR A 68 3.84 -2.32 3.88
N LEU A 69 3.63 -1.66 5.01
CA LEU A 69 4.20 -0.36 5.33
C LEU A 69 5.29 -0.53 6.38
N GLU A 70 6.45 0.02 6.13
CA GLU A 70 7.57 0.02 7.07
C GLU A 70 7.94 1.44 7.46
N ARG A 71 8.30 1.62 8.72
CA ARG A 71 8.85 2.89 9.20
C ARG A 71 9.87 2.67 10.31
N GLY A 72 10.75 3.64 10.50
CA GLY A 72 11.63 3.67 11.66
C GLY A 72 10.82 3.76 12.95
N LEU A 73 11.26 3.06 13.98
CA LEU A 73 10.60 3.06 15.29
C LEU A 73 10.69 4.45 15.94
N THR A 74 9.55 5.04 16.26
CA THR A 74 9.42 6.36 16.88
C THR A 74 8.36 6.30 18.00
N GLN A 75 8.07 7.43 18.60
CA GLN A 75 6.98 7.54 19.59
C GLN A 75 5.60 7.75 18.96
N ASP A 76 5.50 7.80 17.64
CA ASP A 76 4.22 7.89 16.94
C ASP A 76 3.49 6.55 17.00
N SER A 77 2.27 6.57 17.55
CA SER A 77 1.45 5.39 17.80
C SER A 77 0.45 5.06 16.67
N ALA A 78 0.57 5.68 15.48
CA ALA A 78 -0.44 5.54 14.43
C ALA A 78 -0.66 4.06 14.01
N PHE A 79 0.40 3.27 13.89
CA PHE A 79 0.28 1.85 13.57
C PHE A 79 -0.35 1.05 14.72
N GLU A 80 0.15 1.27 15.92
CA GLU A 80 -0.32 0.60 17.13
C GLU A 80 -1.81 0.91 17.39
N ASP A 81 -2.21 2.15 17.27
CA ASP A 81 -3.60 2.57 17.48
C ASP A 81 -4.56 1.87 16.51
N TRP A 82 -4.16 1.73 15.26
CA TRP A 82 -4.97 1.02 14.28
C TRP A 82 -5.09 -0.48 14.58
N VAL A 83 -3.98 -1.11 14.89
CA VAL A 83 -3.96 -2.54 15.24
C VAL A 83 -4.79 -2.81 16.48
N ASN A 84 -4.74 -1.92 17.48
CA ASN A 84 -5.51 -2.05 18.71
C ASN A 84 -7.03 -1.91 18.52
N LEU A 85 -7.50 -1.38 17.40
CA LEU A 85 -8.93 -1.42 17.06
C LEU A 85 -9.41 -2.83 16.75
N ILE A 86 -8.52 -3.72 16.33
CA ILE A 86 -8.86 -5.11 16.02
C ILE A 86 -8.75 -5.99 17.26
N TRP A 87 -7.72 -5.77 18.07
CA TRP A 87 -7.47 -6.57 19.25
C TRP A 87 -6.87 -5.74 20.38
N ARG A 88 -7.46 -5.82 21.57
CA ARG A 88 -6.95 -5.16 22.77
C ARG A 88 -6.67 -6.18 23.85
N PHE A 89 -5.44 -6.20 24.34
CA PHE A 89 -5.01 -7.11 25.41
C PHE A 89 -5.79 -6.88 26.71
N GLY A 90 -6.12 -5.65 27.05
CA GLY A 90 -6.80 -5.29 28.28
C GLY A 90 -8.34 -5.35 28.26
N ALA A 91 -8.97 -5.85 27.21
CA ALA A 91 -10.42 -5.79 27.01
C ALA A 91 -11.20 -7.02 27.54
N GLY A 92 -10.85 -7.58 28.68
CA GLY A 92 -11.64 -8.66 29.33
C GLY A 92 -11.55 -10.00 28.59
N LEU A 93 -12.67 -10.58 28.19
CA LEU A 93 -12.76 -11.90 27.55
C LEU A 93 -12.00 -12.01 26.20
N GLY A 94 -11.27 -11.00 25.84
CA GLY A 94 -10.33 -10.98 24.72
C GLY A 94 -10.97 -10.78 23.36
N SER A 95 -10.27 -10.08 22.50
CA SER A 95 -10.60 -9.86 21.09
C SER A 95 -11.92 -9.10 20.81
N GLU A 96 -12.30 -8.15 21.65
CA GLU A 96 -13.32 -7.18 21.25
C GLU A 96 -12.77 -6.29 20.14
N MET A 97 -13.47 -6.32 19.02
CA MET A 97 -13.09 -5.61 17.80
C MET A 97 -14.04 -4.46 17.53
N SER A 98 -13.50 -3.32 17.12
CA SER A 98 -14.35 -2.23 16.62
C SER A 98 -14.88 -2.59 15.25
N LEU A 99 -16.14 -3.00 15.17
CA LEU A 99 -16.78 -3.35 13.90
C LEU A 99 -16.91 -2.15 12.95
N LYS A 100 -16.87 -0.94 13.50
CA LYS A 100 -17.13 0.29 12.76
C LYS A 100 -15.86 0.90 12.18
N ASP A 101 -14.77 0.94 12.95
CA ASP A 101 -13.63 1.82 12.68
C ASP A 101 -12.35 1.08 12.31
N PHE A 102 -12.33 -0.24 12.32
CA PHE A 102 -11.09 -0.97 12.05
C PHE A 102 -10.71 -0.98 10.57
N ARG A 103 -11.67 -0.84 9.66
CA ARG A 103 -11.40 -0.71 8.23
C ARG A 103 -11.23 0.75 7.88
N LYS A 104 -10.14 1.07 7.20
CA LYS A 104 -9.82 2.43 6.77
C LYS A 104 -9.43 2.44 5.31
N ASP A 105 -9.79 3.53 4.63
CA ASP A 105 -9.25 3.80 3.31
C ASP A 105 -7.92 4.52 3.46
N ILE A 106 -6.92 4.09 2.72
CA ILE A 106 -5.63 4.76 2.70
C ILE A 106 -5.39 5.41 1.34
N ARG A 107 -4.58 6.46 1.36
CA ARG A 107 -4.13 7.16 0.16
C ARG A 107 -2.61 7.14 0.11
N ILE A 108 -2.08 6.70 -1.02
CA ILE A 108 -0.65 6.69 -1.29
C ILE A 108 -0.38 7.74 -2.35
N GLU A 109 0.48 8.69 -2.04
CA GLU A 109 0.82 9.81 -2.92
C GLU A 109 2.28 9.73 -3.33
N LEU A 110 2.52 9.87 -4.63
CA LEU A 110 3.86 9.95 -5.21
C LEU A 110 4.14 11.40 -5.62
N PHE A 111 5.34 11.86 -5.31
CA PHE A 111 5.78 13.23 -5.57
C PHE A 111 6.93 13.24 -6.59
N ASN A 112 7.01 14.33 -7.35
CA ASN A 112 8.17 14.60 -8.19
C ASN A 112 9.31 15.21 -7.37
N GLU A 113 10.41 15.54 -8.03
CA GLU A 113 11.58 16.15 -7.38
C GLU A 113 11.29 17.55 -6.82
N ALA A 114 10.32 18.25 -7.40
CA ALA A 114 9.89 19.57 -6.95
C ALA A 114 8.89 19.52 -5.76
N GLY A 115 8.48 18.33 -5.32
CA GLY A 115 7.55 18.17 -4.20
C GLY A 115 6.08 18.32 -4.59
N GLN A 116 5.75 18.24 -5.86
CA GLN A 116 4.37 18.25 -6.35
C GLN A 116 3.81 16.84 -6.45
N ILE A 117 2.53 16.66 -6.11
CA ILE A 117 1.85 15.37 -6.24
C ILE A 117 1.67 15.06 -7.74
N VAL A 118 2.21 13.94 -8.18
CA VAL A 118 2.12 13.52 -9.59
C VAL A 118 1.20 12.32 -9.79
N ARG A 119 1.02 11.51 -8.76
CA ARG A 119 0.16 10.35 -8.80
C ARG A 119 -0.33 9.99 -7.40
N ALA A 120 -1.57 9.59 -7.30
CA ALA A 120 -2.13 9.11 -6.05
C ALA A 120 -2.98 7.86 -6.30
N TYR A 121 -3.00 6.98 -5.31
CA TYR A 121 -3.81 5.77 -5.31
C TYR A 121 -4.67 5.75 -4.06
N LYS A 122 -5.93 5.37 -4.23
CA LYS A 122 -6.85 5.10 -3.13
C LYS A 122 -6.93 3.60 -2.93
N VAL A 123 -6.68 3.14 -1.71
CA VAL A 123 -6.78 1.73 -1.33
C VAL A 123 -7.92 1.60 -0.36
N TYR A 124 -8.87 0.72 -0.68
CA TYR A 124 -10.15 0.66 0.02
C TYR A 124 -10.20 -0.44 1.06
N ARG A 125 -10.87 -0.13 2.16
CA ARG A 125 -11.24 -1.05 3.23
C ARG A 125 -10.04 -1.87 3.72
N CYS A 126 -8.96 -1.15 4.03
CA CYS A 126 -7.76 -1.75 4.58
C CYS A 126 -7.93 -2.06 6.05
N TRP A 127 -7.32 -3.16 6.48
CA TRP A 127 -7.20 -3.52 7.88
C TRP A 127 -5.88 -4.25 8.12
N PRO A 128 -5.25 -4.06 9.28
CA PRO A 128 -3.98 -4.70 9.56
C PRO A 128 -4.15 -6.19 9.88
N SER A 129 -3.47 -7.03 9.11
CA SER A 129 -3.42 -8.48 9.34
C SER A 129 -2.17 -8.93 10.09
N GLU A 130 -1.13 -8.12 10.08
CA GLU A 130 0.13 -8.37 10.77
C GLU A 130 0.72 -7.06 11.27
N TYR A 131 1.28 -7.11 12.46
CA TYR A 131 1.98 -5.98 13.06
C TYR A 131 3.24 -6.43 13.77
N GLN A 132 4.38 -5.95 13.31
CA GLN A 132 5.66 -6.13 13.99
C GLN A 132 5.99 -4.85 14.74
N ALA A 133 5.74 -4.83 16.04
CA ALA A 133 5.98 -3.67 16.89
C ALA A 133 7.46 -3.42 17.11
N LEU A 134 8.24 -4.49 17.15
CA LEU A 134 9.66 -4.45 17.46
C LEU A 134 10.39 -5.49 16.61
N PRO A 135 11.46 -5.13 15.91
CA PRO A 135 12.27 -6.08 15.17
C PRO A 135 13.13 -6.91 16.10
N ASP A 136 13.87 -7.87 15.55
CA ASP A 136 14.90 -8.58 16.28
C ASP A 136 15.94 -7.59 16.79
N LEU A 137 16.19 -7.62 18.10
CA LEU A 137 17.15 -6.75 18.74
C LEU A 137 18.48 -7.47 18.89
N ASN A 138 19.54 -6.89 18.34
CA ASN A 138 20.90 -7.42 18.45
C ASN A 138 21.86 -6.26 18.76
N ALA A 139 22.47 -6.30 19.93
CA ALA A 139 23.39 -5.26 20.38
C ALA A 139 24.65 -5.14 19.51
N ASN A 140 24.99 -6.15 18.75
CA ASN A 140 26.15 -6.17 17.83
C ASN A 140 25.80 -5.70 16.42
N SER A 141 24.53 -5.33 16.16
CA SER A 141 24.08 -4.85 14.84
C SER A 141 24.01 -3.34 14.83
N ASN A 142 24.42 -2.74 13.70
CA ASN A 142 24.29 -1.30 13.44
C ASN A 142 22.99 -0.98 12.69
N ALA A 143 21.99 -1.82 12.75
CA ALA A 143 20.71 -1.62 12.07
C ALA A 143 19.79 -0.67 12.84
N VAL A 144 19.00 0.09 12.09
CA VAL A 144 17.91 0.91 12.64
C VAL A 144 16.74 0.01 13.00
N ALA A 145 16.10 0.25 14.14
CA ALA A 145 14.87 -0.46 14.49
C ALA A 145 13.72 -0.03 13.58
N ILE A 146 13.06 -0.99 12.94
CA ILE A 146 11.97 -0.76 12.00
C ILE A 146 10.74 -1.53 12.47
N GLU A 147 9.60 -0.85 12.52
CA GLU A 147 8.31 -1.50 12.69
C GLU A 147 7.60 -1.63 11.34
N HIS A 148 6.77 -2.65 11.18
CA HIS A 148 5.95 -2.79 10.00
C HIS A 148 4.52 -3.20 10.31
N ILE A 149 3.64 -2.85 9.40
CA ILE A 149 2.23 -3.24 9.40
C ILE A 149 1.88 -3.81 8.02
N LYS A 150 1.21 -4.94 8.00
CA LYS A 150 0.70 -5.54 6.78
C LYS A 150 -0.79 -5.30 6.70
N LEU A 151 -1.24 -4.69 5.63
CA LEU A 151 -2.62 -4.31 5.40
C LEU A 151 -3.24 -5.21 4.33
N GLU A 152 -4.34 -5.86 4.68
CA GLU A 152 -5.23 -6.44 3.70
C GLU A 152 -6.14 -5.34 3.14
N ASN A 153 -6.58 -5.48 1.90
CA ASN A 153 -7.44 -4.50 1.25
C ASN A 153 -8.47 -5.19 0.35
N GLU A 154 -9.53 -4.47 0.02
CA GLU A 154 -10.58 -4.95 -0.89
C GLU A 154 -10.46 -4.37 -2.29
N GLY A 155 -9.38 -3.68 -2.58
CA GLY A 155 -9.09 -3.12 -3.88
C GLY A 155 -8.45 -1.74 -3.81
N TRP A 156 -7.91 -1.33 -4.92
CA TRP A 156 -7.32 -0.01 -5.08
C TRP A 156 -7.56 0.53 -6.48
N GLU A 157 -7.54 1.85 -6.61
CA GLU A 157 -7.64 2.52 -7.89
C GLU A 157 -6.76 3.77 -7.91
N ARG A 158 -6.37 4.17 -9.12
CA ARG A 158 -5.68 5.44 -9.32
C ARG A 158 -6.66 6.60 -9.14
N ASP A 159 -6.23 7.61 -8.42
CA ASP A 159 -6.98 8.87 -8.33
C ASP A 159 -6.74 9.71 -9.59
N THR A 160 -7.70 9.69 -10.50
CA THR A 160 -7.63 10.40 -11.78
C THR A 160 -7.84 11.91 -11.65
N THR A 161 -8.21 12.40 -10.47
CA THR A 161 -8.32 13.86 -10.21
C THR A 161 -6.94 14.50 -10.05
N VAL A 162 -5.90 13.71 -9.76
CA VAL A 162 -4.52 14.16 -9.74
C VAL A 162 -3.98 14.12 -11.16
N THR A 163 -3.74 15.29 -11.72
CA THR A 163 -3.21 15.45 -13.08
C THR A 163 -1.72 15.81 -13.03
N GLU A 164 -1.07 15.74 -14.17
CA GLU A 164 0.33 16.12 -14.29
C GLU A 164 0.49 17.62 -13.94
N PRO A 165 1.31 17.96 -12.92
CA PRO A 165 1.54 19.36 -12.57
C PRO A 165 2.54 20.01 -13.51
N VAL A 166 2.46 21.33 -13.64
CA VAL A 166 3.51 22.10 -14.34
C VAL A 166 4.74 22.15 -13.44
N GLU A 167 5.85 21.62 -13.91
CA GLU A 167 7.11 21.63 -13.19
C GLU A 167 7.81 22.99 -13.33
N PRO A 168 8.38 23.52 -12.23
CA PRO A 168 9.12 24.77 -12.26
C PRO A 168 10.43 24.68 -13.03
#